data_c5437a3417c1f97c845d948c213fbe8b
#
_entry.id   c5437a3417c1f97c845d948c213fbe8b
#
_cell.length_a   1.000
_cell.length_b   1.000
_cell.length_c   1.000
_cell.angle_alpha   90.00
_cell.angle_beta   90.00
_cell.angle_gamma   90.00
#
_symmetry.space_group_name_H-M   'P 1'
#
loop_
_entity.id
_entity.type
_entity.pdbx_description
1 polymer ?
#
loop_
_entity_poly.entity_id
_entity_poly.type
_entity_poly.pdbx_seq_one_letter_code
_entity_poly.pdbx_strand_id
1 'polypeptide(L)'
;METKTGFVSIDKPHLNTYRKEPIRNFEREQTIYELVMNSNQNNMDNLAVEYFGNTMTYKQLSNKVEQVAKAYTEAGVKNGDVVAIALINTPEVAINLLALNKIGAVSKWLDVRASAEDLEHYLNEHECKLMVSLDLVAPKVETILNNTDVSKVLTISPSDSLNTVQSLGYRLKNMLSGQKSSVITDKRFVKFGEFVKSSNSDIIVPKASFEMEKPSVIVQSSGTTGIAKSIVHRDYGFTSFADKLSYTDIPFAPKKSLLVIIPPFVAYGLCDSLYLSLAFGMKAQMYPKFDPDAVVKNMGKFNFAFAAPFHYRYLADNKSKIKKEHLEMMETLISGGDKITVEELIELKEILNQEIINGWGNNEGLGAVAFNPYKANKFGTIGVPKYGDTVIVVDQNTNEELPYNEIGELCYNSETAFMEYAGDKEKTDNVIQTHLDGKKWIHTGDLGSIDEDGYITHLGRIQRVIVRQGFKLSPYQIEDVVSTHSGIKECFAVGVPDQIDETVPMIFYTLKDEYLDKVDEVESSLIELCNTRLKENLIPKYFEVLDEMPYTSNNKYDFKKLEILGKEYVENNKGYQKRLTK
;
A
#
# COMPACT_ATOMS: atom_id res chain seq x y z
N MET A 1 -2.03 26.32 30.07
CA MET A 1 -1.56 25.15 29.33
C MET A 1 -1.58 23.99 30.30
N GLU A 2 -2.31 22.94 30.01
CA GLU A 2 -2.24 21.72 30.82
C GLU A 2 -0.84 21.18 30.74
N THR A 3 -0.28 20.74 31.86
CA THR A 3 1.05 20.17 31.91
C THR A 3 1.02 18.81 31.21
N LYS A 4 1.80 18.63 30.13
CA LYS A 4 1.90 17.35 29.44
C LYS A 4 2.42 16.27 30.39
N THR A 5 1.85 15.07 30.30
CA THR A 5 2.27 13.91 31.13
C THR A 5 3.58 13.31 30.65
N GLY A 6 3.95 13.53 29.39
CA GLY A 6 5.11 12.91 28.75
C GLY A 6 4.75 11.70 27.89
N PHE A 7 3.49 11.25 27.87
CA PHE A 7 3.02 10.06 27.18
C PHE A 7 1.93 10.35 26.15
N VAL A 8 2.11 9.85 24.93
CA VAL A 8 1.21 10.10 23.80
C VAL A 8 -0.19 9.54 24.05
N SER A 9 -0.30 8.37 24.67
CA SER A 9 -1.60 7.72 24.94
C SER A 9 -2.51 8.53 25.83
N ILE A 10 -1.94 9.38 26.68
CA ILE A 10 -2.65 10.25 27.62
C ILE A 10 -2.90 11.62 27.00
N ASP A 11 -1.83 12.27 26.53
CA ASP A 11 -1.86 13.67 26.08
C ASP A 11 -2.54 13.85 24.71
N LYS A 12 -2.44 12.87 23.81
CA LYS A 12 -3.02 12.83 22.45
C LYS A 12 -2.83 14.14 21.66
N PRO A 13 -1.60 14.66 21.57
CA PRO A 13 -1.33 15.98 21.00
C PRO A 13 -1.75 16.09 19.53
N HIS A 14 -1.73 15.00 18.79
CA HIS A 14 -2.14 14.90 17.39
C HIS A 14 -3.60 15.32 17.13
N LEU A 15 -4.49 15.24 18.13
CA LEU A 15 -5.89 15.64 17.96
C LEU A 15 -6.04 17.14 17.63
N ASN A 16 -5.05 17.96 17.99
CA ASN A 16 -5.05 19.40 17.68
C ASN A 16 -4.82 19.69 16.18
N THR A 17 -4.36 18.72 15.40
CA THR A 17 -4.10 18.88 13.96
C THR A 17 -5.35 18.68 13.11
N TYR A 18 -6.40 18.10 13.69
CA TYR A 18 -7.62 17.76 12.99
C TYR A 18 -8.68 18.86 13.05
N ARG A 19 -9.62 18.79 12.12
CA ARG A 19 -10.84 19.62 12.14
C ARG A 19 -11.67 19.28 13.37
N LYS A 20 -12.35 20.28 13.91
CA LYS A 20 -13.35 20.08 14.98
C LYS A 20 -14.60 19.38 14.46
N GLU A 21 -14.97 19.67 13.20
CA GLU A 21 -16.12 19.07 12.51
C GLU A 21 -15.65 18.34 11.25
N PRO A 22 -16.22 17.19 10.95
CA PRO A 22 -15.86 16.44 9.75
C PRO A 22 -16.31 17.17 8.49
N ILE A 23 -15.58 16.99 7.38
CA ILE A 23 -16.03 17.51 6.07
C ILE A 23 -17.26 16.75 5.54
N ARG A 24 -17.50 15.56 6.07
CA ARG A 24 -18.65 14.71 5.77
C ARG A 24 -18.94 13.80 6.96
N ASN A 25 -20.20 13.73 7.38
CA ASN A 25 -20.64 12.79 8.39
C ASN A 25 -20.87 11.41 7.77
N PHE A 26 -20.22 10.39 8.33
CA PHE A 26 -20.43 9.00 7.96
C PHE A 26 -21.09 8.23 9.10
N GLU A 27 -22.16 7.50 8.78
CA GLU A 27 -22.67 6.47 9.66
C GLU A 27 -21.71 5.27 9.57
N ARG A 28 -21.21 4.77 10.69
CA ARG A 28 -20.18 3.70 10.69
C ARG A 28 -20.76 2.30 10.78
N GLU A 29 -21.94 2.15 11.41
CA GLU A 29 -22.59 0.86 11.60
C GLU A 29 -23.39 0.45 10.37
N GLN A 30 -22.70 0.30 9.25
CA GLN A 30 -23.26 -0.12 7.97
C GLN A 30 -22.22 -0.91 7.15
N THR A 31 -22.68 -1.63 6.14
CA THR A 31 -21.78 -2.34 5.22
C THR A 31 -21.05 -1.36 4.31
N ILE A 32 -19.92 -1.79 3.70
CA ILE A 32 -19.19 -1.01 2.69
C ILE A 32 -20.13 -0.55 1.58
N TYR A 33 -20.99 -1.46 1.07
CA TYR A 33 -21.97 -1.15 0.04
C TYR A 33 -22.96 -0.07 0.49
N GLU A 34 -23.50 -0.21 1.70
CA GLU A 34 -24.47 0.76 2.23
C GLU A 34 -23.83 2.13 2.41
N LEU A 35 -22.62 2.21 2.99
CA LEU A 35 -21.93 3.49 3.15
C LEU A 35 -21.75 4.19 1.80
N VAL A 36 -21.23 3.49 0.78
CA VAL A 36 -21.01 4.08 -0.54
C VAL A 36 -22.32 4.54 -1.17
N MET A 37 -23.39 3.75 -1.09
CA MET A 37 -24.68 4.11 -1.70
C MET A 37 -25.38 5.23 -0.95
N ASN A 38 -25.45 5.15 0.39
CA ASN A 38 -26.09 6.15 1.24
C ASN A 38 -25.37 7.50 1.14
N SER A 39 -24.06 7.48 1.16
CA SER A 39 -23.23 8.68 1.02
C SER A 39 -23.44 9.41 -0.32
N ASN A 40 -23.91 8.72 -1.35
CA ASN A 40 -24.05 9.27 -2.69
C ASN A 40 -25.48 9.41 -3.18
N GLN A 41 -26.49 9.27 -2.33
CA GLN A 41 -27.91 9.39 -2.71
C GLN A 41 -28.22 10.66 -3.49
N ASN A 42 -27.62 11.79 -3.11
CA ASN A 42 -27.82 13.08 -3.78
C ASN A 42 -26.80 13.32 -4.93
N ASN A 43 -25.95 12.33 -5.23
CA ASN A 43 -24.84 12.45 -6.18
C ASN A 43 -24.87 11.34 -7.26
N MET A 44 -26.01 10.68 -7.45
CA MET A 44 -26.13 9.51 -8.33
C MET A 44 -25.76 9.77 -9.79
N ASP A 45 -25.90 11.00 -10.26
CA ASP A 45 -25.53 11.40 -11.62
C ASP A 45 -24.06 11.84 -11.74
N ASN A 46 -23.32 11.97 -10.61
CA ASN A 46 -21.90 12.26 -10.64
C ASN A 46 -21.12 11.04 -11.16
N LEU A 47 -19.93 11.29 -11.71
CA LEU A 47 -19.03 10.23 -12.15
C LEU A 47 -18.46 9.49 -10.92
N ALA A 48 -18.56 8.17 -10.91
CA ALA A 48 -17.99 7.29 -9.90
C ALA A 48 -16.66 6.69 -10.37
N VAL A 49 -16.57 6.30 -11.64
CA VAL A 49 -15.42 5.62 -12.22
C VAL A 49 -15.07 6.21 -13.58
N GLU A 50 -13.78 6.33 -13.85
CA GLU A 50 -13.24 6.60 -15.19
C GLU A 50 -12.13 5.60 -15.50
N TYR A 51 -12.18 5.00 -16.70
CA TYR A 51 -11.20 4.04 -17.19
C TYR A 51 -10.87 4.34 -18.65
N PHE A 52 -9.68 4.89 -18.93
CA PHE A 52 -9.26 5.33 -20.27
C PHE A 52 -10.28 6.20 -21.00
N GLY A 53 -10.91 7.15 -20.30
CA GLY A 53 -11.91 8.07 -20.83
C GLY A 53 -13.32 7.51 -20.89
N ASN A 54 -13.53 6.20 -20.62
CA ASN A 54 -14.87 5.64 -20.44
C ASN A 54 -15.32 5.90 -19.00
N THR A 55 -16.51 6.45 -18.85
CA THR A 55 -17.00 6.91 -17.55
C THR A 55 -18.25 6.15 -17.13
N MET A 56 -18.44 6.01 -15.83
CA MET A 56 -19.62 5.43 -15.20
C MET A 56 -20.08 6.34 -14.05
N THR A 57 -21.36 6.70 -14.04
CA THR A 57 -21.95 7.45 -12.92
C THR A 57 -22.22 6.53 -11.73
N TYR A 58 -22.47 7.10 -10.53
CA TYR A 58 -22.89 6.31 -9.37
C TYR A 58 -24.17 5.52 -9.63
N LYS A 59 -25.12 6.07 -10.38
CA LYS A 59 -26.34 5.37 -10.80
C LYS A 59 -26.04 4.16 -11.69
N GLN A 60 -25.12 4.33 -12.66
CA GLN A 60 -24.70 3.23 -13.52
C GLN A 60 -23.90 2.17 -12.75
N LEU A 61 -23.04 2.59 -11.82
CA LEU A 61 -22.33 1.69 -10.93
C LEU A 61 -23.30 0.88 -10.07
N SER A 62 -24.27 1.54 -9.42
CA SER A 62 -25.31 0.87 -8.62
C SER A 62 -26.10 -0.17 -9.43
N ASN A 63 -26.47 0.16 -10.67
CA ASN A 63 -27.17 -0.79 -11.55
C ASN A 63 -26.28 -1.99 -11.93
N LYS A 64 -25.00 -1.77 -12.18
CA LYS A 64 -24.04 -2.85 -12.45
C LYS A 64 -23.82 -3.75 -11.23
N VAL A 65 -23.69 -3.15 -10.06
CA VAL A 65 -23.59 -3.87 -8.77
C VAL A 65 -24.81 -4.76 -8.55
N GLU A 66 -26.02 -4.25 -8.82
CA GLU A 66 -27.25 -5.03 -8.69
C GLU A 66 -27.26 -6.22 -9.66
N GLN A 67 -26.89 -6.02 -10.92
CA GLN A 67 -26.83 -7.10 -11.92
C GLN A 67 -25.83 -8.19 -11.53
N VAL A 68 -24.65 -7.79 -11.05
CA VAL A 68 -23.60 -8.73 -10.61
C VAL A 68 -23.99 -9.46 -9.33
N ALA A 69 -24.61 -8.76 -8.38
CA ALA A 69 -25.13 -9.38 -7.16
C ALA A 69 -26.22 -10.43 -7.46
N LYS A 70 -27.11 -10.19 -8.43
CA LYS A 70 -28.08 -11.19 -8.92
C LYS A 70 -27.37 -12.42 -9.47
N ALA A 71 -26.39 -12.24 -10.33
CA ALA A 71 -25.64 -13.34 -10.93
C ALA A 71 -24.90 -14.18 -9.86
N TYR A 72 -24.32 -13.55 -8.86
CA TYR A 72 -23.70 -14.26 -7.73
C TYR A 72 -24.72 -15.02 -6.90
N THR A 73 -25.86 -14.41 -6.59
CA THR A 73 -26.94 -15.06 -5.84
C THR A 73 -27.48 -16.31 -6.59
N GLU A 74 -27.69 -16.20 -7.92
CA GLU A 74 -28.12 -17.32 -8.76
C GLU A 74 -27.06 -18.43 -8.84
N ALA A 75 -25.78 -18.05 -8.85
CA ALA A 75 -24.68 -19.01 -8.78
C ALA A 75 -24.52 -19.70 -7.41
N GLY A 76 -25.34 -19.34 -6.43
CA GLY A 76 -25.36 -19.93 -5.11
C GLY A 76 -24.39 -19.30 -4.10
N VAL A 77 -23.81 -18.13 -4.41
CA VAL A 77 -22.98 -17.39 -3.45
C VAL A 77 -23.86 -16.84 -2.33
N LYS A 78 -23.47 -17.12 -1.11
CA LYS A 78 -24.23 -16.79 0.11
C LYS A 78 -23.44 -15.84 1.01
N ASN A 79 -24.15 -15.33 2.01
CA ASN A 79 -23.57 -14.59 3.10
C ASN A 79 -22.45 -15.41 3.79
N GLY A 80 -21.25 -14.86 3.91
CA GLY A 80 -20.06 -15.48 4.49
C GLY A 80 -19.21 -16.30 3.51
N ASP A 81 -19.72 -16.63 2.31
CA ASP A 81 -18.90 -17.33 1.30
C ASP A 81 -17.74 -16.45 0.84
N VAL A 82 -16.58 -17.05 0.62
CA VAL A 82 -15.38 -16.35 0.13
C VAL A 82 -15.27 -16.49 -1.38
N VAL A 83 -15.19 -15.36 -2.09
CA VAL A 83 -14.96 -15.30 -3.53
C VAL A 83 -13.58 -14.73 -3.79
N ALA A 84 -12.72 -15.51 -4.46
CA ALA A 84 -11.38 -15.08 -4.81
C ALA A 84 -11.39 -14.14 -6.03
N ILE A 85 -10.58 -13.07 -5.99
CA ILE A 85 -10.51 -12.04 -7.03
C ILE A 85 -9.06 -11.75 -7.36
N ALA A 86 -8.64 -12.10 -8.57
CA ALA A 86 -7.31 -11.79 -9.10
C ALA A 86 -7.44 -10.81 -10.27
N LEU A 87 -7.56 -9.54 -9.95
CA LEU A 87 -7.75 -8.44 -10.91
C LEU A 87 -6.72 -7.33 -10.74
N ILE A 88 -6.54 -6.56 -11.79
CA ILE A 88 -5.87 -5.26 -11.80
C ILE A 88 -6.92 -4.15 -11.76
N ASN A 89 -6.52 -2.88 -11.62
CA ASN A 89 -7.43 -1.75 -11.52
C ASN A 89 -8.28 -1.55 -12.79
N THR A 90 -9.41 -2.23 -12.85
CA THR A 90 -10.47 -2.07 -13.84
C THR A 90 -11.80 -1.73 -13.15
N PRO A 91 -12.80 -1.21 -13.83
CA PRO A 91 -14.10 -0.90 -13.23
C PRO A 91 -14.74 -2.08 -12.50
N GLU A 92 -14.44 -3.30 -12.92
CA GLU A 92 -14.93 -4.54 -12.32
C GLU A 92 -14.43 -4.73 -10.88
N VAL A 93 -13.33 -4.09 -10.47
CA VAL A 93 -12.87 -4.10 -9.07
C VAL A 93 -13.91 -3.43 -8.17
N ALA A 94 -14.35 -2.22 -8.52
CA ALA A 94 -15.40 -1.52 -7.77
C ALA A 94 -16.73 -2.29 -7.77
N ILE A 95 -17.12 -2.85 -8.93
CA ILE A 95 -18.36 -3.60 -9.08
C ILE A 95 -18.34 -4.87 -8.21
N ASN A 96 -17.25 -5.65 -8.23
CA ASN A 96 -17.15 -6.89 -7.46
C ASN A 96 -17.06 -6.62 -5.96
N LEU A 97 -16.28 -5.62 -5.52
CA LEU A 97 -16.22 -5.22 -4.11
C LEU A 97 -17.63 -4.93 -3.56
N LEU A 98 -18.38 -4.08 -4.26
CA LEU A 98 -19.70 -3.67 -3.81
C LEU A 98 -20.78 -4.75 -3.98
N ALA A 99 -20.72 -5.58 -5.03
CA ALA A 99 -21.69 -6.63 -5.27
C ALA A 99 -21.58 -7.77 -4.27
N LEU A 100 -20.36 -8.23 -3.97
CA LEU A 100 -20.11 -9.26 -2.96
C LEU A 100 -20.47 -8.75 -1.57
N ASN A 101 -20.05 -7.54 -1.23
CA ASN A 101 -20.37 -6.94 0.05
C ASN A 101 -21.89 -6.75 0.24
N LYS A 102 -22.63 -6.36 -0.82
CA LYS A 102 -24.09 -6.23 -0.79
C LYS A 102 -24.79 -7.52 -0.37
N ILE A 103 -24.32 -8.68 -0.84
CA ILE A 103 -24.90 -10.00 -0.49
C ILE A 103 -24.24 -10.62 0.76
N GLY A 104 -23.27 -9.93 1.36
CA GLY A 104 -22.56 -10.36 2.57
C GLY A 104 -21.49 -11.40 2.34
N ALA A 105 -21.11 -11.66 1.10
CA ALA A 105 -19.96 -12.49 0.76
C ALA A 105 -18.65 -11.73 1.00
N VAL A 106 -17.59 -12.49 1.29
CA VAL A 106 -16.24 -11.97 1.54
C VAL A 106 -15.47 -11.94 0.22
N SER A 107 -14.92 -10.79 -0.13
CA SER A 107 -14.05 -10.63 -1.29
C SER A 107 -12.58 -10.86 -0.90
N LYS A 108 -11.93 -11.87 -1.49
CA LYS A 108 -10.51 -12.19 -1.26
C LYS A 108 -9.67 -11.74 -2.45
N TRP A 109 -8.86 -10.71 -2.24
CA TRP A 109 -8.08 -10.04 -3.28
C TRP A 109 -6.69 -10.65 -3.39
N LEU A 110 -6.36 -11.21 -4.57
CA LEU A 110 -5.14 -11.95 -4.85
C LEU A 110 -4.23 -11.18 -5.80
N ASP A 111 -2.92 -11.28 -5.58
CA ASP A 111 -1.94 -10.73 -6.50
C ASP A 111 -1.96 -11.51 -7.82
N VAL A 112 -2.21 -10.82 -8.93
CA VAL A 112 -2.21 -11.40 -10.28
C VAL A 112 -0.86 -12.00 -10.71
N ARG A 113 0.22 -11.60 -10.01
CA ARG A 113 1.60 -12.07 -10.24
C ARG A 113 1.91 -13.35 -9.45
N ALA A 114 1.10 -13.72 -8.47
CA ALA A 114 1.29 -14.89 -7.63
C ALA A 114 1.58 -16.14 -8.46
N SER A 115 2.41 -17.04 -7.95
CA SER A 115 2.70 -18.33 -8.59
C SER A 115 1.44 -19.22 -8.65
N ALA A 116 1.47 -20.29 -9.43
CA ALA A 116 0.38 -21.25 -9.44
C ALA A 116 0.19 -21.89 -8.06
N GLU A 117 1.28 -22.24 -7.40
CA GLU A 117 1.30 -22.83 -6.05
C GLU A 117 0.71 -21.88 -4.99
N ASP A 118 1.08 -20.60 -5.05
CA ASP A 118 0.50 -19.60 -4.15
C ASP A 118 -1.01 -19.43 -4.39
N LEU A 119 -1.45 -19.37 -5.65
CA LEU A 119 -2.87 -19.28 -5.98
C LEU A 119 -3.64 -20.51 -5.50
N GLU A 120 -3.09 -21.72 -5.68
CA GLU A 120 -3.67 -22.96 -5.16
C GLU A 120 -3.84 -22.91 -3.64
N HIS A 121 -2.79 -22.49 -2.93
CA HIS A 121 -2.82 -22.31 -1.49
C HIS A 121 -3.93 -21.32 -1.07
N TYR A 122 -3.99 -20.13 -1.69
CA TYR A 122 -5.00 -19.13 -1.32
C TYR A 122 -6.43 -19.55 -1.62
N LEU A 123 -6.65 -20.32 -2.68
CA LEU A 123 -7.98 -20.84 -3.02
C LEU A 123 -8.44 -21.90 -2.02
N ASN A 124 -7.53 -22.77 -1.58
CA ASN A 124 -7.82 -23.84 -0.62
C ASN A 124 -7.93 -23.33 0.83
N GLU A 125 -7.19 -22.28 1.20
CA GLU A 125 -7.23 -21.68 2.56
C GLU A 125 -8.65 -21.29 3.00
N HIS A 126 -9.54 -20.93 2.05
CA HIS A 126 -10.93 -20.53 2.33
C HIS A 126 -11.94 -21.33 1.52
N GLU A 127 -11.57 -22.50 1.00
CA GLU A 127 -12.46 -23.37 0.21
C GLU A 127 -13.24 -22.60 -0.88
N CYS A 128 -12.53 -21.72 -1.61
CA CYS A 128 -13.14 -20.84 -2.60
C CYS A 128 -13.79 -21.65 -3.72
N LYS A 129 -15.11 -21.54 -3.90
CA LYS A 129 -15.87 -22.25 -4.95
C LYS A 129 -16.00 -21.44 -6.24
N LEU A 130 -15.79 -20.13 -6.16
CA LEU A 130 -15.85 -19.21 -7.28
C LEU A 130 -14.64 -18.27 -7.27
N MET A 131 -14.07 -18.05 -8.45
CA MET A 131 -12.98 -17.10 -8.66
C MET A 131 -13.32 -16.14 -9.77
N VAL A 132 -12.97 -14.86 -9.59
CA VAL A 132 -12.92 -13.84 -10.64
C VAL A 132 -11.47 -13.62 -10.99
N SER A 133 -11.10 -13.82 -12.24
CA SER A 133 -9.72 -13.81 -12.70
C SER A 133 -9.51 -12.93 -13.91
N LEU A 134 -8.39 -12.22 -13.94
CA LEU A 134 -7.92 -11.60 -15.18
C LEU A 134 -7.68 -12.70 -16.24
N ASP A 135 -8.05 -12.44 -17.48
CA ASP A 135 -7.85 -13.38 -18.60
C ASP A 135 -6.38 -13.79 -18.77
N LEU A 136 -5.44 -12.90 -18.47
CA LEU A 136 -3.99 -13.17 -18.48
C LEU A 136 -3.52 -14.12 -17.37
N VAL A 137 -4.29 -14.25 -16.29
CA VAL A 137 -3.98 -15.17 -15.17
C VAL A 137 -4.67 -16.54 -15.38
N ALA A 138 -5.73 -16.57 -16.16
CA ALA A 138 -6.56 -17.75 -16.37
C ALA A 138 -5.79 -19.02 -16.79
N PRO A 139 -4.77 -18.98 -17.69
CA PRO A 139 -3.99 -20.17 -18.01
C PRO A 139 -3.22 -20.76 -16.82
N LYS A 140 -2.75 -19.91 -15.90
CA LYS A 140 -2.09 -20.33 -14.66
C LYS A 140 -3.11 -20.99 -13.73
N VAL A 141 -4.30 -20.39 -13.61
CA VAL A 141 -5.39 -20.96 -12.80
C VAL A 141 -5.84 -22.31 -13.34
N GLU A 142 -5.92 -22.51 -14.68
CA GLU A 142 -6.32 -23.79 -15.28
C GLU A 142 -5.43 -24.94 -14.80
N THR A 143 -4.12 -24.72 -14.58
CA THR A 143 -3.18 -25.76 -14.15
C THR A 143 -3.45 -26.29 -12.74
N ILE A 144 -4.08 -25.51 -11.89
CA ILE A 144 -4.29 -25.84 -10.46
C ILE A 144 -5.73 -26.18 -10.11
N LEU A 145 -6.69 -25.96 -11.03
CA LEU A 145 -8.12 -26.10 -10.71
C LEU A 145 -8.52 -27.47 -10.18
N ASN A 146 -7.84 -28.54 -10.60
CA ASN A 146 -8.15 -29.89 -10.15
C ASN A 146 -7.69 -30.17 -8.71
N ASN A 147 -6.88 -29.28 -8.13
CA ASN A 147 -6.40 -29.34 -6.75
C ASN A 147 -7.20 -28.39 -5.83
N THR A 148 -8.26 -27.77 -6.35
CA THR A 148 -9.08 -26.79 -5.62
C THR A 148 -10.56 -27.13 -5.72
N ASP A 149 -11.38 -26.55 -4.83
CA ASP A 149 -12.84 -26.64 -4.87
C ASP A 149 -13.50 -25.64 -5.84
N VAL A 150 -12.72 -24.93 -6.64
CA VAL A 150 -13.23 -23.93 -7.58
C VAL A 150 -14.06 -24.59 -8.68
N SER A 151 -15.34 -24.38 -8.64
CA SER A 151 -16.31 -24.89 -9.61
C SER A 151 -16.55 -23.97 -10.80
N LYS A 152 -16.19 -22.68 -10.66
CA LYS A 152 -16.35 -21.67 -11.72
C LYS A 152 -15.31 -20.57 -11.63
N VAL A 153 -14.72 -20.22 -12.78
CA VAL A 153 -13.77 -19.10 -12.94
C VAL A 153 -14.38 -18.09 -13.90
N LEU A 154 -14.60 -16.88 -13.42
CA LEU A 154 -15.14 -15.77 -14.20
C LEU A 154 -14.00 -14.92 -14.76
N THR A 155 -13.81 -14.92 -16.07
CA THR A 155 -12.69 -14.22 -16.70
C THR A 155 -13.08 -12.81 -17.14
N ILE A 156 -12.19 -11.86 -16.85
CA ILE A 156 -12.30 -10.43 -17.22
C ILE A 156 -11.07 -10.05 -18.03
N SER A 157 -11.28 -9.39 -19.15
CA SER A 157 -10.19 -8.75 -19.90
C SER A 157 -10.09 -7.27 -19.54
N PRO A 158 -8.86 -6.69 -19.47
CA PRO A 158 -8.70 -5.24 -19.34
C PRO A 158 -9.43 -4.44 -20.43
N SER A 159 -9.77 -5.10 -21.55
CA SER A 159 -10.52 -4.49 -22.66
C SER A 159 -12.04 -4.50 -22.51
N ASP A 160 -12.59 -5.20 -21.52
CA ASP A 160 -14.06 -5.39 -21.41
C ASP A 160 -14.79 -4.09 -21.04
N SER A 161 -14.14 -3.19 -20.31
CA SER A 161 -14.63 -1.86 -19.95
C SER A 161 -14.15 -0.73 -20.88
N LEU A 162 -13.49 -1.06 -22.00
CA LEU A 162 -13.10 -0.11 -23.05
C LEU A 162 -14.23 0.06 -24.08
N ASN A 163 -14.26 1.21 -24.75
CA ASN A 163 -15.14 1.36 -25.90
C ASN A 163 -14.69 0.50 -27.08
N THR A 164 -15.54 0.32 -28.08
CA THR A 164 -15.33 -0.59 -29.21
C THR A 164 -13.99 -0.34 -29.94
N VAL A 165 -13.63 0.94 -30.15
CA VAL A 165 -12.40 1.31 -30.88
C VAL A 165 -11.16 0.99 -30.03
N GLN A 166 -11.18 1.34 -28.76
CA GLN A 166 -10.09 1.08 -27.82
C GLN A 166 -9.90 -0.43 -27.59
N SER A 167 -11.00 -1.18 -27.44
CA SER A 167 -10.98 -2.64 -27.28
C SER A 167 -10.38 -3.32 -28.51
N LEU A 168 -10.72 -2.88 -29.73
CA LEU A 168 -10.12 -3.38 -30.96
C LEU A 168 -8.62 -3.06 -31.01
N GLY A 169 -8.22 -1.84 -30.67
CA GLY A 169 -6.82 -1.42 -30.60
C GLY A 169 -6.00 -2.25 -29.60
N TYR A 170 -6.56 -2.52 -28.41
CA TYR A 170 -5.94 -3.37 -27.40
C TYR A 170 -5.71 -4.81 -27.90
N ARG A 171 -6.74 -5.40 -28.56
CA ARG A 171 -6.64 -6.75 -29.13
C ARG A 171 -5.60 -6.84 -30.25
N LEU A 172 -5.56 -5.84 -31.13
CA LEU A 172 -4.56 -5.76 -32.19
C LEU A 172 -3.13 -5.65 -31.63
N LYS A 173 -2.93 -4.80 -30.60
CA LYS A 173 -1.64 -4.66 -29.93
C LYS A 173 -1.18 -5.98 -29.31
N ASN A 174 -2.05 -6.70 -28.62
CA ASN A 174 -1.72 -7.99 -28.00
C ASN A 174 -1.42 -9.07 -29.06
N MET A 175 -2.13 -9.07 -30.16
CA MET A 175 -1.86 -9.98 -31.30
C MET A 175 -0.49 -9.71 -31.93
N LEU A 176 -0.11 -8.44 -32.09
CA LEU A 176 1.17 -8.03 -32.66
C LEU A 176 2.35 -8.25 -31.68
N SER A 177 2.11 -8.19 -30.36
CA SER A 177 3.15 -8.43 -29.34
C SER A 177 3.52 -9.90 -29.16
N GLY A 178 2.91 -10.82 -29.92
CA GLY A 178 3.19 -12.24 -29.87
C GLY A 178 2.75 -12.93 -28.58
N GLN A 179 1.97 -12.27 -27.74
CA GLN A 179 1.30 -12.92 -26.60
C GLN A 179 0.28 -13.91 -27.15
N LYS A 180 0.69 -15.19 -27.28
CA LYS A 180 -0.24 -16.27 -27.57
C LYS A 180 -1.22 -16.35 -26.40
N SER A 181 -2.50 -16.04 -26.64
CA SER A 181 -3.55 -16.41 -25.70
C SER A 181 -3.54 -17.94 -25.63
N SER A 182 -3.17 -18.50 -24.49
CA SER A 182 -3.34 -19.92 -24.23
C SER A 182 -4.80 -20.26 -24.42
N VAL A 183 -5.09 -21.29 -25.19
CA VAL A 183 -6.49 -21.73 -25.37
C VAL A 183 -6.90 -22.43 -24.08
N ILE A 184 -7.76 -21.81 -23.33
CA ILE A 184 -8.38 -22.40 -22.13
C ILE A 184 -9.42 -23.41 -22.61
N THR A 185 -9.32 -24.63 -22.13
CA THR A 185 -10.19 -25.75 -22.53
C THR A 185 -11.16 -26.19 -21.45
N ASP A 186 -10.89 -25.81 -20.20
CA ASP A 186 -11.73 -26.19 -19.07
C ASP A 186 -13.06 -25.42 -19.07
N LYS A 187 -14.17 -26.18 -18.99
CA LYS A 187 -15.53 -25.65 -19.04
C LYS A 187 -15.93 -24.82 -17.81
N ARG A 188 -15.13 -24.84 -16.75
CA ARG A 188 -15.33 -24.01 -15.57
C ARG A 188 -15.08 -22.53 -15.83
N PHE A 189 -14.34 -22.20 -16.91
CA PHE A 189 -14.09 -20.81 -17.30
C PHE A 189 -15.27 -20.24 -18.10
N VAL A 190 -15.80 -19.12 -17.61
CA VAL A 190 -16.90 -18.37 -18.22
C VAL A 190 -16.52 -16.89 -18.27
N LYS A 191 -16.81 -16.21 -19.36
CA LYS A 191 -16.60 -14.76 -19.41
C LYS A 191 -17.52 -14.04 -18.44
N PHE A 192 -16.98 -13.13 -17.64
CA PHE A 192 -17.74 -12.38 -16.64
C PHE A 192 -18.98 -11.69 -17.23
N GLY A 193 -18.84 -11.06 -18.39
CA GLY A 193 -19.97 -10.40 -19.06
C GLY A 193 -21.06 -11.37 -19.50
N GLU A 194 -20.72 -12.60 -19.90
CA GLU A 194 -21.70 -13.66 -20.23
C GLU A 194 -22.39 -14.18 -18.97
N PHE A 195 -21.63 -14.41 -17.91
CA PHE A 195 -22.16 -14.81 -16.60
C PHE A 195 -23.20 -13.83 -16.07
N VAL A 196 -22.90 -12.52 -16.13
CA VAL A 196 -23.85 -11.48 -15.67
C VAL A 196 -25.09 -11.39 -16.58
N LYS A 197 -24.92 -11.50 -17.90
CA LYS A 197 -26.05 -11.44 -18.86
C LYS A 197 -26.97 -12.65 -18.78
N SER A 198 -26.46 -13.81 -18.42
CA SER A 198 -27.24 -15.04 -18.33
C SER A 198 -28.09 -15.11 -17.05
N SER A 199 -27.87 -14.21 -16.08
CA SER A 199 -28.61 -14.23 -14.81
C SER A 199 -30.06 -13.83 -15.00
N ASN A 200 -30.94 -14.51 -14.26
CA ASN A 200 -32.36 -14.23 -14.27
C ASN A 200 -32.65 -12.85 -13.62
N SER A 201 -33.40 -12.00 -14.34
CA SER A 201 -33.81 -10.67 -13.85
C SER A 201 -34.65 -10.71 -12.57
N ASP A 202 -35.37 -11.82 -12.34
CA ASP A 202 -36.36 -11.96 -11.26
C ASP A 202 -35.73 -12.40 -9.93
N ILE A 203 -34.42 -12.68 -9.91
CA ILE A 203 -33.69 -13.02 -8.68
C ILE A 203 -33.78 -11.85 -7.68
N ILE A 204 -34.24 -12.17 -6.48
CA ILE A 204 -34.21 -11.24 -5.35
C ILE A 204 -32.83 -11.32 -4.70
N VAL A 205 -32.11 -10.21 -4.77
CA VAL A 205 -30.78 -10.09 -4.14
C VAL A 205 -30.96 -9.96 -2.64
N PRO A 206 -30.40 -10.88 -1.83
CA PRO A 206 -30.39 -10.71 -0.39
C PRO A 206 -29.54 -9.46 -0.06
N LYS A 207 -30.01 -8.69 0.88
CA LYS A 207 -29.25 -7.55 1.42
C LYS A 207 -28.61 -8.01 2.73
N ALA A 208 -27.29 -7.94 2.80
CA ALA A 208 -26.57 -8.22 4.03
C ALA A 208 -26.89 -7.17 5.10
N SER A 209 -27.03 -7.63 6.34
CA SER A 209 -27.04 -6.76 7.51
C SER A 209 -25.62 -6.47 7.98
N PHE A 210 -25.41 -5.29 8.55
CA PHE A 210 -24.18 -4.96 9.22
C PHE A 210 -23.99 -5.81 10.49
N GLU A 211 -22.79 -6.33 10.66
CA GLU A 211 -22.35 -7.04 11.86
C GLU A 211 -20.91 -6.59 12.19
N MET A 212 -20.67 -6.14 13.42
CA MET A 212 -19.43 -5.48 13.84
C MET A 212 -18.19 -6.34 13.57
N GLU A 213 -18.23 -7.62 13.87
CA GLU A 213 -17.09 -8.54 13.81
C GLU A 213 -17.18 -9.53 12.63
N LYS A 214 -17.92 -9.18 11.58
CA LYS A 214 -18.05 -10.04 10.41
C LYS A 214 -16.96 -9.75 9.38
N PRO A 215 -16.24 -10.78 8.89
CA PRO A 215 -15.33 -10.63 7.75
C PRO A 215 -16.04 -10.12 6.49
N SER A 216 -15.42 -9.22 5.76
CA SER A 216 -15.97 -8.68 4.50
C SER A 216 -14.94 -8.61 3.36
N VAL A 217 -13.69 -8.38 3.70
CA VAL A 217 -12.59 -8.22 2.74
C VAL A 217 -11.34 -8.94 3.25
N ILE A 218 -10.65 -9.64 2.35
CA ILE A 218 -9.34 -10.22 2.62
C ILE A 218 -8.35 -9.67 1.61
N VAL A 219 -7.25 -9.08 2.09
CA VAL A 219 -6.13 -8.61 1.27
C VAL A 219 -4.88 -9.43 1.54
N GLN A 220 -3.86 -9.31 0.68
CA GLN A 220 -2.60 -10.04 0.82
C GLN A 220 -1.52 -9.15 1.44
N SER A 221 -0.72 -9.72 2.34
CA SER A 221 0.51 -9.05 2.77
C SER A 221 1.53 -9.01 1.63
N SER A 222 2.48 -8.09 1.72
CA SER A 222 3.55 -7.97 0.73
C SER A 222 4.67 -9.02 0.88
N GLY A 223 4.42 -10.16 1.52
CA GLY A 223 5.33 -11.23 1.91
C GLY A 223 6.76 -11.14 1.36
N THR A 224 7.72 -10.83 2.25
CA THR A 224 9.15 -10.77 1.89
C THR A 224 9.88 -12.08 2.15
N THR A 225 9.25 -13.05 2.83
CA THR A 225 9.93 -14.23 3.37
C THR A 225 9.18 -15.56 3.16
N GLY A 226 8.18 -15.61 2.26
CA GLY A 226 7.37 -16.80 2.03
C GLY A 226 6.02 -16.47 1.40
N ILE A 227 5.06 -17.40 1.48
CA ILE A 227 3.68 -17.20 1.03
C ILE A 227 3.09 -15.97 1.74
N ALA A 228 2.53 -15.03 0.97
CA ALA A 228 1.90 -13.84 1.51
C ALA A 228 0.72 -14.21 2.40
N LYS A 229 0.57 -13.51 3.53
CA LYS A 229 -0.50 -13.77 4.50
C LYS A 229 -1.83 -13.21 4.00
N SER A 230 -2.92 -13.93 4.22
CA SER A 230 -4.29 -13.43 4.03
C SER A 230 -4.72 -12.63 5.27
N ILE A 231 -4.99 -11.34 5.09
CA ILE A 231 -5.31 -10.38 6.16
C ILE A 231 -6.80 -10.09 6.10
N VAL A 232 -7.52 -10.44 7.16
CA VAL A 232 -8.98 -10.36 7.22
C VAL A 232 -9.44 -9.02 7.78
N HIS A 233 -10.32 -8.34 7.06
CA HIS A 233 -10.95 -7.08 7.46
C HIS A 233 -12.46 -7.19 7.51
N ARG A 234 -13.07 -6.29 8.29
CA ARG A 234 -14.52 -6.16 8.49
C ARG A 234 -15.05 -4.85 7.88
N ASP A 235 -16.35 -4.78 7.66
CA ASP A 235 -17.03 -3.57 7.17
C ASP A 235 -16.74 -2.36 8.07
N TYR A 236 -16.80 -2.55 9.39
CA TYR A 236 -16.54 -1.49 10.36
C TYR A 236 -15.16 -0.85 10.22
N GLY A 237 -14.14 -1.61 9.79
CA GLY A 237 -12.81 -1.06 9.50
C GLY A 237 -12.85 -0.06 8.34
N PHE A 238 -13.55 -0.39 7.25
CA PHE A 238 -13.70 0.47 6.08
C PHE A 238 -14.53 1.71 6.40
N THR A 239 -15.68 1.54 7.07
CA THR A 239 -16.57 2.66 7.40
C THR A 239 -15.91 3.62 8.38
N SER A 240 -15.19 3.11 9.38
CA SER A 240 -14.37 3.91 10.30
C SER A 240 -13.23 4.63 9.58
N PHE A 241 -12.60 3.99 8.57
CA PHE A 241 -11.55 4.65 7.78
C PHE A 241 -12.09 5.91 7.08
N ALA A 242 -13.22 5.81 6.40
CA ALA A 242 -13.84 6.96 5.73
C ALA A 242 -14.21 8.07 6.74
N ASP A 243 -14.78 7.70 7.88
CA ASP A 243 -15.14 8.65 8.94
C ASP A 243 -13.91 9.39 9.49
N LYS A 244 -12.84 8.66 9.84
CA LYS A 244 -11.58 9.24 10.34
C LYS A 244 -10.93 10.19 9.32
N LEU A 245 -10.94 9.86 8.05
CA LEU A 245 -10.41 10.72 6.97
C LEU A 245 -11.26 11.98 6.76
N SER A 246 -12.52 11.99 7.19
CA SER A 246 -13.40 13.17 7.12
C SER A 246 -12.96 14.32 8.05
N TYR A 247 -12.16 14.02 9.08
CA TYR A 247 -11.62 15.02 10.01
C TYR A 247 -10.28 15.61 9.55
N THR A 248 -9.73 15.16 8.43
CA THR A 248 -8.48 15.70 7.89
C THR A 248 -8.69 17.08 7.25
N ASP A 249 -7.61 17.81 7.05
CA ASP A 249 -7.64 19.06 6.32
C ASP A 249 -7.52 18.89 4.79
N ILE A 250 -7.43 17.63 4.31
CA ILE A 250 -7.46 17.30 2.89
C ILE A 250 -8.87 17.55 2.36
N PRO A 251 -9.05 18.36 1.31
CA PRO A 251 -10.36 18.84 0.89
C PRO A 251 -11.11 17.83 0.00
N PHE A 252 -11.29 16.60 0.46
CA PHE A 252 -12.10 15.60 -0.25
C PHE A 252 -13.54 16.10 -0.45
N ALA A 253 -14.07 15.97 -1.66
CA ALA A 253 -15.41 16.42 -1.97
C ALA A 253 -16.00 15.69 -3.18
N PRO A 254 -17.34 15.59 -3.30
CA PRO A 254 -18.00 15.11 -4.51
C PRO A 254 -17.55 15.85 -5.77
N LYS A 255 -17.55 15.17 -6.91
CA LYS A 255 -17.11 15.65 -8.24
C LYS A 255 -15.59 15.82 -8.40
N LYS A 256 -14.81 15.80 -7.35
CA LYS A 256 -13.35 15.69 -7.46
C LYS A 256 -12.97 14.28 -7.88
N SER A 257 -11.70 14.06 -8.16
CA SER A 257 -11.21 12.77 -8.63
C SER A 257 -9.94 12.35 -7.90
N LEU A 258 -9.83 11.04 -7.70
CA LEU A 258 -8.69 10.40 -7.06
C LEU A 258 -8.07 9.40 -8.04
N LEU A 259 -6.74 9.45 -8.20
CA LEU A 259 -5.98 8.55 -9.03
C LEU A 259 -5.87 7.16 -8.38
N VAL A 260 -6.28 6.11 -9.10
CA VAL A 260 -6.24 4.70 -8.64
C VAL A 260 -5.26 3.92 -9.50
N ILE A 261 -4.03 3.78 -9.02
CA ILE A 261 -2.91 3.09 -9.69
C ILE A 261 -2.28 1.99 -8.83
N ILE A 262 -2.47 2.06 -7.52
CA ILE A 262 -1.98 1.02 -6.59
C ILE A 262 -2.86 -0.22 -6.75
N PRO A 263 -2.28 -1.43 -6.82
CA PRO A 263 -3.05 -2.66 -7.03
C PRO A 263 -4.12 -2.93 -5.96
N PRO A 264 -5.28 -3.51 -6.34
CA PRO A 264 -6.41 -3.71 -5.42
C PRO A 264 -6.21 -4.89 -4.43
N PHE A 265 -5.18 -5.69 -4.59
CA PHE A 265 -4.90 -6.80 -3.66
C PHE A 265 -4.17 -6.36 -2.39
N VAL A 266 -3.81 -5.08 -2.26
CA VAL A 266 -3.29 -4.46 -1.04
C VAL A 266 -4.25 -3.39 -0.54
N ALA A 267 -4.32 -3.21 0.79
CA ALA A 267 -5.23 -2.25 1.41
C ALA A 267 -5.02 -0.82 0.89
N TYR A 268 -3.77 -0.40 0.64
CA TYR A 268 -3.44 0.92 0.09
C TYR A 268 -4.13 1.21 -1.25
N GLY A 269 -4.23 0.22 -2.14
CA GLY A 269 -4.96 0.36 -3.41
C GLY A 269 -6.47 0.26 -3.25
N LEU A 270 -6.91 -0.75 -2.49
CA LEU A 270 -8.34 -1.04 -2.36
C LEU A 270 -9.07 -0.05 -1.45
N CYS A 271 -8.50 0.28 -0.29
CA CYS A 271 -9.12 1.16 0.70
C CYS A 271 -8.78 2.62 0.47
N ASP A 272 -7.49 3.02 0.54
CA ASP A 272 -7.08 4.42 0.46
C ASP A 272 -7.36 5.06 -0.90
N SER A 273 -7.30 4.28 -1.98
CA SER A 273 -7.53 4.81 -3.32
C SER A 273 -8.96 4.58 -3.81
N LEU A 274 -9.37 3.32 -3.99
CA LEU A 274 -10.66 3.03 -4.62
C LEU A 274 -11.84 3.28 -3.69
N TYR A 275 -11.87 2.61 -2.52
CA TYR A 275 -13.00 2.74 -1.60
C TYR A 275 -13.18 4.17 -1.11
N LEU A 276 -12.10 4.84 -0.72
CA LEU A 276 -12.15 6.22 -0.25
C LEU A 276 -12.76 7.16 -1.32
N SER A 277 -12.37 6.99 -2.59
CA SER A 277 -12.94 7.79 -3.67
C SER A 277 -14.46 7.63 -3.77
N LEU A 278 -14.94 6.39 -3.67
CA LEU A 278 -16.38 6.09 -3.74
C LEU A 278 -17.13 6.57 -2.50
N ALA A 279 -16.57 6.42 -1.31
CA ALA A 279 -17.18 6.89 -0.06
C ALA A 279 -17.39 8.41 -0.05
N PHE A 280 -16.42 9.18 -0.55
CA PHE A 280 -16.50 10.64 -0.60
C PHE A 280 -17.26 11.21 -1.81
N GLY A 281 -17.80 10.36 -2.68
CA GLY A 281 -18.53 10.83 -3.88
C GLY A 281 -17.62 11.36 -4.98
N MET A 282 -16.35 11.00 -4.92
CA MET A 282 -15.34 11.35 -5.92
C MET A 282 -15.36 10.36 -7.08
N LYS A 283 -14.70 10.72 -8.16
CA LYS A 283 -14.46 9.86 -9.29
C LYS A 283 -13.16 9.07 -9.10
N ALA A 284 -13.22 7.75 -9.06
CA ALA A 284 -12.07 6.88 -9.14
C ALA A 284 -11.51 6.87 -10.57
N GLN A 285 -10.36 7.48 -10.80
CA GLN A 285 -9.67 7.47 -12.08
C GLN A 285 -8.70 6.30 -12.13
N MET A 286 -9.10 5.22 -12.78
CA MET A 286 -8.46 3.92 -12.72
C MET A 286 -7.51 3.66 -13.87
N TYR A 287 -6.33 3.12 -13.55
CA TYR A 287 -5.36 2.61 -14.53
C TYR A 287 -4.95 1.19 -14.10
N PRO A 288 -4.92 0.21 -15.03
CA PRO A 288 -4.69 -1.20 -14.73
C PRO A 288 -3.30 -1.48 -14.13
N LYS A 289 -2.34 -0.67 -14.51
CA LYS A 289 -0.99 -0.61 -13.93
C LYS A 289 -0.51 0.84 -14.04
N PHE A 290 0.50 1.16 -13.29
CA PHE A 290 1.21 2.41 -13.54
C PHE A 290 1.80 2.34 -14.95
N ASP A 291 1.15 3.04 -15.88
CA ASP A 291 1.66 3.33 -17.21
C ASP A 291 2.08 4.80 -17.19
N PRO A 292 3.38 5.05 -17.09
CA PRO A 292 3.89 6.40 -16.90
C PRO A 292 3.41 7.38 -17.96
N ASP A 293 3.47 6.99 -19.22
CA ASP A 293 3.06 7.86 -20.34
C ASP A 293 1.55 8.12 -20.36
N ALA A 294 0.74 7.10 -20.03
CA ALA A 294 -0.69 7.27 -19.90
C ALA A 294 -1.07 8.18 -18.73
N VAL A 295 -0.38 8.04 -17.58
CA VAL A 295 -0.60 8.89 -16.41
C VAL A 295 -0.21 10.33 -16.73
N VAL A 296 0.98 10.59 -17.29
CA VAL A 296 1.43 11.94 -17.69
C VAL A 296 0.49 12.57 -18.70
N LYS A 297 0.06 11.83 -19.73
CA LYS A 297 -0.88 12.31 -20.75
C LYS A 297 -2.25 12.68 -20.17
N ASN A 298 -2.68 11.99 -19.12
CA ASN A 298 -3.97 12.20 -18.47
C ASN A 298 -3.83 12.94 -17.13
N MET A 299 -2.64 13.43 -16.77
CA MET A 299 -2.48 14.31 -15.63
C MET A 299 -3.36 15.54 -15.73
N GLY A 300 -3.88 15.98 -14.57
CA GLY A 300 -4.85 17.06 -14.51
C GLY A 300 -6.29 16.61 -14.62
N LYS A 301 -6.52 15.30 -14.68
CA LYS A 301 -7.87 14.75 -14.57
C LYS A 301 -8.17 14.24 -13.15
N PHE A 302 -7.22 14.43 -12.21
CA PHE A 302 -7.38 14.07 -10.81
C PHE A 302 -6.90 15.19 -9.88
N ASN A 303 -7.53 15.26 -8.71
CA ASN A 303 -7.22 16.22 -7.66
C ASN A 303 -6.31 15.60 -6.59
N PHE A 304 -6.46 14.30 -6.34
CA PHE A 304 -5.77 13.57 -5.30
C PHE A 304 -5.09 12.33 -5.84
N ALA A 305 -3.95 11.96 -5.23
CA ALA A 305 -3.30 10.69 -5.48
C ALA A 305 -2.71 10.12 -4.19
N PHE A 306 -2.95 8.82 -3.96
CA PHE A 306 -2.17 8.00 -3.05
C PHE A 306 -1.22 7.16 -3.91
N ALA A 307 0.08 7.40 -3.78
CA ALA A 307 1.07 6.76 -4.63
C ALA A 307 2.41 6.56 -3.91
N ALA A 308 3.29 5.73 -4.46
CA ALA A 308 4.63 5.55 -3.94
C ALA A 308 5.59 6.63 -4.47
N PRO A 309 6.73 6.89 -3.81
CA PRO A 309 7.70 7.92 -4.20
C PRO A 309 8.11 7.85 -5.67
N PHE A 310 8.36 6.67 -6.21
CA PHE A 310 8.79 6.49 -7.60
C PHE A 310 7.77 7.01 -8.63
N HIS A 311 6.48 7.00 -8.30
CA HIS A 311 5.44 7.56 -9.17
C HIS A 311 5.59 9.08 -9.29
N TYR A 312 5.84 9.76 -8.17
CA TYR A 312 6.03 11.21 -8.16
C TYR A 312 7.32 11.63 -8.83
N ARG A 313 8.40 10.86 -8.63
CA ARG A 313 9.68 11.08 -9.31
C ARG A 313 9.51 10.99 -10.82
N TYR A 314 8.82 9.97 -11.31
CA TYR A 314 8.51 9.85 -12.73
C TYR A 314 7.71 11.05 -13.26
N LEU A 315 6.74 11.54 -12.49
CA LEU A 315 5.97 12.74 -12.87
C LEU A 315 6.87 13.99 -12.94
N ALA A 316 7.77 14.15 -12.00
CA ALA A 316 8.72 15.25 -11.97
C ALA A 316 9.66 15.23 -13.21
N ASP A 317 10.22 14.07 -13.53
CA ASP A 317 11.09 13.87 -14.70
C ASP A 317 10.39 14.17 -16.02
N ASN A 318 9.08 13.99 -16.06
CA ASN A 318 8.26 14.23 -17.24
C ASN A 318 7.41 15.51 -17.16
N LYS A 319 7.70 16.43 -16.25
CA LYS A 319 6.94 17.68 -16.04
C LYS A 319 6.69 18.46 -17.33
N SER A 320 7.70 18.51 -18.21
CA SER A 320 7.61 19.22 -19.50
C SER A 320 6.51 18.69 -20.42
N LYS A 321 6.07 17.44 -20.23
CA LYS A 321 4.97 16.81 -20.97
C LYS A 321 3.61 17.07 -20.33
N ILE A 322 3.56 17.63 -19.12
CA ILE A 322 2.33 17.88 -18.37
C ILE A 322 1.89 19.32 -18.64
N LYS A 323 0.64 19.50 -19.00
CA LYS A 323 0.09 20.83 -19.19
C LYS A 323 0.00 21.58 -17.87
N LYS A 324 0.30 22.90 -17.90
CA LYS A 324 0.26 23.74 -16.70
C LYS A 324 -1.10 23.69 -15.98
N GLU A 325 -2.20 23.77 -16.74
CA GLU A 325 -3.55 23.68 -16.22
C GLU A 325 -3.84 22.36 -15.49
N HIS A 326 -3.13 21.28 -15.85
CA HIS A 326 -3.24 19.99 -15.22
C HIS A 326 -2.51 19.94 -13.88
N LEU A 327 -1.34 20.58 -13.76
CA LEU A 327 -0.64 20.71 -12.49
C LEU A 327 -1.46 21.55 -11.49
N GLU A 328 -2.14 22.59 -11.98
CA GLU A 328 -3.00 23.46 -11.16
C GLU A 328 -4.27 22.76 -10.63
N MET A 329 -4.70 21.66 -11.26
CA MET A 329 -5.87 20.88 -10.78
C MET A 329 -5.54 19.93 -9.63
N MET A 330 -4.28 19.53 -9.47
CA MET A 330 -3.88 18.69 -8.35
C MET A 330 -3.97 19.49 -7.05
N GLU A 331 -4.48 18.87 -6.00
CA GLU A 331 -4.68 19.53 -4.71
C GLU A 331 -3.83 18.92 -3.61
N THR A 332 -3.77 17.58 -3.54
CA THR A 332 -2.96 16.88 -2.53
C THR A 332 -2.41 15.59 -3.09
N LEU A 333 -1.12 15.42 -2.95
CA LEU A 333 -0.39 14.19 -3.29
C LEU A 333 0.08 13.54 -1.99
N ILE A 334 -0.27 12.28 -1.78
CA ILE A 334 0.09 11.51 -0.59
C ILE A 334 1.08 10.43 -0.97
N SER A 335 2.29 10.49 -0.42
CA SER A 335 3.33 9.49 -0.63
C SER A 335 3.27 8.44 0.48
N GLY A 336 3.27 7.18 0.10
CA GLY A 336 3.26 6.06 1.04
C GLY A 336 3.71 4.76 0.39
N GLY A 337 3.87 3.71 1.21
CA GLY A 337 4.24 2.37 0.75
C GLY A 337 5.74 2.15 0.56
N ASP A 338 6.53 3.21 0.48
CA ASP A 338 7.98 3.18 0.48
C ASP A 338 8.53 4.46 1.13
N LYS A 339 9.84 4.44 1.46
CA LYS A 339 10.53 5.59 2.05
C LYS A 339 10.71 6.69 1.01
N ILE A 340 10.52 7.93 1.45
CA ILE A 340 10.87 9.14 0.72
C ILE A 340 11.75 10.02 1.61
N THR A 341 12.85 10.54 1.07
CA THR A 341 13.75 11.41 1.84
C THR A 341 13.23 12.84 1.91
N VAL A 342 13.75 13.63 2.84
CA VAL A 342 13.39 15.06 2.97
C VAL A 342 13.82 15.83 1.72
N GLU A 343 15.00 15.52 1.21
CA GLU A 343 15.55 16.12 -0.01
C GLU A 343 14.65 15.84 -1.21
N GLU A 344 14.22 14.60 -1.38
CA GLU A 344 13.28 14.22 -2.45
C GLU A 344 11.94 14.95 -2.33
N LEU A 345 11.39 15.06 -1.13
CA LEU A 345 10.13 15.79 -0.91
C LEU A 345 10.26 17.27 -1.30
N ILE A 346 11.38 17.90 -0.95
CA ILE A 346 11.66 19.29 -1.30
C ILE A 346 11.81 19.44 -2.82
N GLU A 347 12.63 18.59 -3.44
CA GLU A 347 12.85 18.59 -4.89
C GLU A 347 11.54 18.37 -5.66
N LEU A 348 10.76 17.35 -5.31
CA LEU A 348 9.50 17.04 -5.96
C LEU A 348 8.47 18.16 -5.78
N LYS A 349 8.43 18.79 -4.59
CA LYS A 349 7.59 19.97 -4.33
C LYS A 349 7.94 21.12 -5.25
N GLU A 350 9.22 21.44 -5.41
CA GLU A 350 9.68 22.51 -6.31
C GLU A 350 9.38 22.19 -7.78
N ILE A 351 9.68 20.96 -8.22
CA ILE A 351 9.46 20.54 -9.60
C ILE A 351 7.97 20.52 -9.93
N LEU A 352 7.14 19.88 -9.14
CA LEU A 352 5.71 19.73 -9.42
C LEU A 352 4.88 20.94 -9.03
N ASN A 353 5.45 21.87 -8.23
CA ASN A 353 4.75 22.99 -7.62
C ASN A 353 3.51 22.53 -6.83
N GLN A 354 3.64 21.39 -6.12
CA GLN A 354 2.60 20.77 -5.32
C GLN A 354 3.16 20.31 -3.98
N GLU A 355 2.36 20.39 -2.93
CA GLU A 355 2.69 19.80 -1.64
C GLU A 355 2.53 18.27 -1.73
N ILE A 356 3.59 17.54 -1.34
CA ILE A 356 3.54 16.10 -1.18
C ILE A 356 3.61 15.80 0.31
N ILE A 357 2.56 15.20 0.85
CA ILE A 357 2.53 14.78 2.25
C ILE A 357 2.95 13.33 2.35
N ASN A 358 3.84 13.06 3.32
CA ASN A 358 4.30 11.71 3.58
C ASN A 358 3.32 11.00 4.53
N GLY A 359 3.10 9.71 4.30
CA GLY A 359 2.26 8.84 5.12
C GLY A 359 2.85 7.46 5.31
N TRP A 360 2.37 6.78 6.32
CA TRP A 360 2.77 5.44 6.70
C TRP A 360 1.54 4.59 6.99
N GLY A 361 1.64 3.31 6.65
CA GLY A 361 0.61 2.33 6.91
C GLY A 361 1.01 0.93 6.50
N ASN A 362 0.12 0.01 6.77
CA ASN A 362 0.28 -1.40 6.45
C ASN A 362 -1.08 -2.03 6.11
N ASN A 363 -1.05 -3.24 5.60
CA ASN A 363 -2.30 -3.94 5.30
C ASN A 363 -3.10 -4.26 6.56
N GLU A 364 -2.43 -4.49 7.68
CA GLU A 364 -3.03 -4.77 8.99
C GLU A 364 -3.82 -3.56 9.53
N GLY A 365 -3.42 -2.33 9.18
CA GLY A 365 -4.11 -1.09 9.52
C GLY A 365 -5.16 -0.64 8.51
N LEU A 366 -5.43 -1.47 7.50
CA LEU A 366 -6.32 -1.17 6.37
C LEU A 366 -5.81 0.00 5.51
N GLY A 367 -4.51 0.06 5.27
CA GLY A 367 -3.86 1.13 4.52
C GLY A 367 -3.20 2.15 5.43
N ALA A 368 -3.48 3.45 5.26
CA ALA A 368 -2.84 4.51 6.03
C ALA A 368 -3.17 4.44 7.52
N VAL A 369 -2.13 4.43 8.36
CA VAL A 369 -2.21 4.55 9.82
C VAL A 369 -1.93 5.98 10.27
N ALA A 370 -0.94 6.61 9.63
CA ALA A 370 -0.55 8.00 9.89
C ALA A 370 -0.19 8.71 8.59
N PHE A 371 -0.36 10.01 8.54
CA PHE A 371 0.10 10.88 7.45
C PHE A 371 0.21 12.33 7.93
N ASN A 372 1.02 13.11 7.23
CA ASN A 372 1.18 14.53 7.56
C ASN A 372 -0.12 15.30 7.28
N PRO A 373 -0.54 16.20 8.16
CA PRO A 373 -1.60 17.16 7.86
C PRO A 373 -1.18 18.06 6.69
N TYR A 374 -2.10 18.35 5.76
CA TYR A 374 -1.78 19.14 4.57
C TYR A 374 -1.26 20.54 4.90
N LYS A 375 -1.89 21.21 5.87
CA LYS A 375 -1.53 22.57 6.29
C LYS A 375 -0.38 22.64 7.30
N ALA A 376 -0.02 21.52 7.90
CA ALA A 376 1.03 21.40 8.92
C ALA A 376 1.99 20.25 8.59
N ASN A 377 2.39 20.16 7.32
CA ASN A 377 3.33 19.14 6.85
C ASN A 377 4.70 19.34 7.50
N LYS A 378 5.17 18.33 8.23
CA LYS A 378 6.48 18.33 8.89
C LYS A 378 7.41 17.35 8.20
N PHE A 379 8.34 17.89 7.42
CA PHE A 379 9.32 17.06 6.71
C PHE A 379 10.15 16.20 7.67
N GLY A 380 10.54 15.03 7.23
CA GLY A 380 11.28 14.05 8.03
C GLY A 380 10.39 13.21 8.95
N THR A 381 9.07 13.43 8.93
CA THR A 381 8.10 12.63 9.67
C THR A 381 7.13 11.90 8.74
N ILE A 382 6.45 10.89 9.27
CA ILE A 382 5.32 10.23 8.62
C ILE A 382 3.98 10.81 9.09
N GLY A 383 4.01 11.98 9.73
CA GLY A 383 2.85 12.70 10.21
C GLY A 383 2.30 12.22 11.54
N VAL A 384 0.99 12.31 11.69
CA VAL A 384 0.25 11.99 12.91
C VAL A 384 -0.76 10.86 12.67
N PRO A 385 -1.17 10.11 13.71
CA PRO A 385 -2.19 9.06 13.58
C PRO A 385 -3.51 9.60 13.04
N LYS A 386 -4.28 8.79 12.30
CA LYS A 386 -5.66 9.15 11.88
C LYS A 386 -6.51 9.62 13.07
N TYR A 387 -7.49 10.46 12.79
CA TYR A 387 -8.43 10.95 13.81
C TYR A 387 -9.02 9.81 14.65
N GLY A 388 -8.90 9.92 15.97
CA GLY A 388 -9.39 8.93 16.92
C GLY A 388 -8.52 7.69 17.07
N ASP A 389 -7.49 7.48 16.25
CA ASP A 389 -6.49 6.45 16.45
C ASP A 389 -5.41 6.93 17.43
N THR A 390 -4.65 5.99 17.96
CA THR A 390 -3.49 6.29 18.81
C THR A 390 -2.32 5.47 18.33
N VAL A 391 -1.16 6.11 18.15
CA VAL A 391 0.13 5.44 17.95
C VAL A 391 0.97 5.74 19.18
N ILE A 392 1.64 4.74 19.71
CA ILE A 392 2.58 4.86 20.83
C ILE A 392 3.92 4.25 20.44
N VAL A 393 4.95 4.60 21.19
CA VAL A 393 6.25 3.95 21.14
C VAL A 393 6.39 3.07 22.36
N VAL A 394 6.79 1.81 22.20
CA VAL A 394 6.96 0.89 23.32
C VAL A 394 8.38 0.32 23.39
N ASP A 395 8.83 0.01 24.59
CA ASP A 395 10.01 -0.83 24.78
C ASP A 395 9.70 -2.26 24.32
N GLN A 396 10.57 -2.82 23.49
CA GLN A 396 10.37 -4.12 22.85
C GLN A 396 10.39 -5.32 23.83
N ASN A 397 10.96 -5.13 25.05
CA ASN A 397 11.08 -6.21 26.01
C ASN A 397 9.96 -6.19 27.04
N THR A 398 9.47 -5.00 27.39
CA THR A 398 8.49 -4.82 28.47
C THR A 398 7.10 -4.49 27.95
N ASN A 399 6.95 -4.05 26.69
CA ASN A 399 5.74 -3.49 26.10
C ASN A 399 5.22 -2.22 26.84
N GLU A 400 6.06 -1.60 27.67
CA GLU A 400 5.72 -0.35 28.34
C GLU A 400 5.84 0.82 27.35
N GLU A 401 4.91 1.77 27.42
CA GLU A 401 4.95 2.99 26.62
C GLU A 401 6.15 3.84 27.01
N LEU A 402 6.91 4.29 26.01
CA LEU A 402 8.03 5.20 26.19
C LEU A 402 7.60 6.66 26.09
N PRO A 403 8.31 7.58 26.81
CA PRO A 403 8.05 9.01 26.72
C PRO A 403 8.31 9.59 25.33
N TYR A 404 7.90 10.86 25.12
CA TYR A 404 8.23 11.60 23.90
C TYR A 404 9.71 11.54 23.56
N ASN A 405 10.00 11.49 22.26
CA ASN A 405 11.35 11.47 21.65
C ASN A 405 12.19 10.22 21.94
N GLU A 406 11.71 9.28 22.76
CA GLU A 406 12.38 8.00 22.94
C GLU A 406 12.13 7.06 21.75
N ILE A 407 13.12 6.20 21.47
CA ILE A 407 13.08 5.28 20.32
C ILE A 407 12.64 3.89 20.80
N GLY A 408 11.60 3.36 20.17
CA GLY A 408 11.08 2.01 20.42
C GLY A 408 10.24 1.51 19.27
N GLU A 409 9.48 0.44 19.50
CA GLU A 409 8.53 -0.09 18.51
C GLU A 409 7.29 0.79 18.40
N LEU A 410 6.91 1.10 17.17
CA LEU A 410 5.64 1.77 16.86
C LEU A 410 4.49 0.77 17.00
N CYS A 411 3.58 1.02 17.94
CA CYS A 411 2.34 0.26 18.09
C CYS A 411 1.14 1.16 17.92
N TYR A 412 0.06 0.65 17.34
CA TYR A 412 -1.16 1.45 17.19
C TYR A 412 -2.41 0.72 17.68
N ASN A 413 -3.37 1.50 18.18
CA ASN A 413 -4.73 1.10 18.48
C ASN A 413 -5.67 1.83 17.51
N SER A 414 -6.43 1.08 16.72
CA SER A 414 -7.32 1.62 15.68
C SER A 414 -8.50 0.70 15.43
N GLU A 415 -9.65 1.29 15.16
CA GLU A 415 -10.87 0.57 14.70
C GLU A 415 -10.70 0.01 13.28
N THR A 416 -9.73 0.53 12.51
CA THR A 416 -9.40 0.03 11.17
C THR A 416 -8.47 -1.19 11.18
N ALA A 417 -7.97 -1.57 12.36
CA ALA A 417 -7.10 -2.73 12.50
C ALA A 417 -7.77 -4.01 12.01
N PHE A 418 -6.98 -4.88 11.41
CA PHE A 418 -7.41 -6.18 10.91
C PHE A 418 -7.96 -7.07 12.03
N MET A 419 -8.69 -8.09 11.63
CA MET A 419 -9.25 -9.06 12.56
C MET A 419 -8.22 -10.14 12.92
N GLU A 420 -7.62 -10.73 11.87
CA GLU A 420 -6.67 -11.84 12.01
C GLU A 420 -5.90 -12.09 10.71
N TYR A 421 -4.82 -12.83 10.80
CA TYR A 421 -4.26 -13.57 9.67
C TYR A 421 -5.04 -14.87 9.52
N ALA A 422 -5.64 -15.10 8.35
CA ALA A 422 -6.47 -16.26 8.12
C ALA A 422 -5.73 -17.57 8.45
N GLY A 423 -6.35 -18.39 9.30
CA GLY A 423 -5.81 -19.69 9.68
C GLY A 423 -4.53 -19.68 10.53
N ASP A 424 -4.01 -18.50 10.92
CA ASP A 424 -2.75 -18.39 11.67
C ASP A 424 -2.93 -17.58 12.97
N LYS A 425 -3.53 -18.26 13.95
CA LYS A 425 -3.78 -17.64 15.26
C LYS A 425 -2.50 -17.22 15.97
N GLU A 426 -1.43 -18.01 15.89
CA GLU A 426 -0.16 -17.69 16.56
C GLU A 426 0.42 -16.37 16.05
N LYS A 427 0.49 -16.19 14.72
CA LYS A 427 0.96 -14.92 14.15
C LYS A 427 0.00 -13.78 14.46
N THR A 428 -1.31 -14.03 14.50
CA THR A 428 -2.29 -13.02 14.88
C THR A 428 -2.04 -12.55 16.31
N ASP A 429 -1.91 -13.47 17.26
CA ASP A 429 -1.66 -13.17 18.68
C ASP A 429 -0.29 -12.48 18.90
N ASN A 430 0.70 -12.76 18.06
CA ASN A 430 2.01 -12.09 18.11
C ASN A 430 1.95 -10.62 17.64
N VAL A 431 1.01 -10.28 16.79
CA VAL A 431 0.83 -8.92 16.26
C VAL A 431 -0.21 -8.14 17.03
N ILE A 432 -1.32 -8.78 17.43
CA ILE A 432 -2.40 -8.17 18.22
C ILE A 432 -2.17 -8.52 19.69
N GLN A 433 -1.59 -7.60 20.46
CA GLN A 433 -1.30 -7.83 21.86
C GLN A 433 -2.15 -6.92 22.76
N THR A 434 -2.56 -7.45 23.93
CA THR A 434 -3.26 -6.66 24.95
C THR A 434 -2.23 -6.10 25.92
N HIS A 435 -2.12 -4.77 26.01
CA HIS A 435 -1.23 -4.11 26.94
C HIS A 435 -1.86 -3.93 28.32
N LEU A 436 -1.10 -3.37 29.28
CA LEU A 436 -1.53 -3.15 30.66
C LEU A 436 -2.75 -2.22 30.77
N ASP A 437 -2.99 -1.37 29.77
CA ASP A 437 -4.18 -0.50 29.69
C ASP A 437 -5.48 -1.27 29.30
N GLY A 438 -5.37 -2.57 29.06
CA GLY A 438 -6.47 -3.45 28.65
C GLY A 438 -6.88 -3.33 27.18
N LYS A 439 -6.20 -2.49 26.40
CA LYS A 439 -6.49 -2.30 24.97
C LYS A 439 -5.64 -3.24 24.12
N LYS A 440 -6.19 -3.56 22.93
CA LYS A 440 -5.45 -4.30 21.90
C LYS A 440 -4.60 -3.32 21.09
N TRP A 441 -3.32 -3.62 20.99
CA TRP A 441 -2.35 -2.87 20.22
C TRP A 441 -1.79 -3.71 19.09
N ILE A 442 -1.59 -3.11 17.95
CA ILE A 442 -0.95 -3.74 16.79
C ILE A 442 0.54 -3.44 16.85
N HIS A 443 1.34 -4.49 17.03
CA HIS A 443 2.79 -4.45 16.97
C HIS A 443 3.23 -4.46 15.51
N THR A 444 3.84 -3.37 15.05
CA THR A 444 4.12 -3.18 13.62
C THR A 444 5.44 -3.78 13.16
N GLY A 445 6.36 -4.02 14.09
CA GLY A 445 7.74 -4.34 13.79
C GLY A 445 8.51 -3.17 13.18
N ASP A 446 7.98 -1.95 13.27
CA ASP A 446 8.65 -0.71 12.85
C ASP A 446 9.20 0.05 14.04
N LEU A 447 10.40 0.59 13.89
CA LEU A 447 11.04 1.45 14.87
C LEU A 447 10.69 2.91 14.62
N GLY A 448 10.52 3.68 15.69
CA GLY A 448 10.27 5.11 15.57
C GLY A 448 10.31 5.84 16.89
N SER A 449 10.03 7.14 16.82
CA SER A 449 9.82 8.03 17.96
C SER A 449 8.67 8.97 17.69
N ILE A 450 8.07 9.55 18.73
CA ILE A 450 6.98 10.52 18.61
C ILE A 450 7.38 11.78 19.39
N ASP A 451 7.25 12.93 18.75
CA ASP A 451 7.55 14.20 19.40
C ASP A 451 6.36 14.74 20.23
N GLU A 452 6.59 15.83 20.94
CA GLU A 452 5.60 16.46 21.81
C GLU A 452 4.37 17.02 21.08
N ASP A 453 4.45 17.21 19.76
CA ASP A 453 3.34 17.66 18.92
C ASP A 453 2.58 16.48 18.31
N GLY A 454 3.07 15.22 18.54
CA GLY A 454 2.45 13.99 18.09
C GLY A 454 2.90 13.53 16.71
N TYR A 455 3.93 14.17 16.12
CA TYR A 455 4.49 13.73 14.85
C TYR A 455 5.41 12.51 15.03
N ILE A 456 5.24 11.55 14.16
CA ILE A 456 5.95 10.27 14.20
C ILE A 456 7.15 10.33 13.27
N THR A 457 8.34 10.03 13.78
CA THR A 457 9.54 9.76 13.00
C THR A 457 9.69 8.27 12.84
N HIS A 458 9.64 7.77 11.60
CA HIS A 458 9.84 6.35 11.27
C HIS A 458 11.32 6.07 11.05
N LEU A 459 11.86 5.10 11.77
CA LEU A 459 13.29 4.74 11.75
C LEU A 459 13.58 3.39 11.09
N GLY A 460 12.56 2.78 10.46
CA GLY A 460 12.69 1.55 9.69
C GLY A 460 12.20 0.30 10.41
N ARG A 461 12.43 -0.86 9.79
CA ARG A 461 12.04 -2.17 10.35
C ARG A 461 12.97 -2.59 11.47
N ILE A 462 12.41 -3.12 12.55
CA ILE A 462 13.18 -3.68 13.67
C ILE A 462 14.16 -4.76 13.20
N GLN A 463 13.74 -5.58 12.23
CA GLN A 463 14.57 -6.65 11.66
C GLN A 463 15.80 -6.13 10.89
N ARG A 464 15.80 -4.86 10.47
CA ARG A 464 16.93 -4.22 9.78
C ARG A 464 17.87 -3.47 10.72
N VAL A 465 17.51 -3.37 12.01
CA VAL A 465 18.32 -2.66 13.00
C VAL A 465 19.70 -3.32 13.12
N ILE A 466 20.73 -2.50 13.03
CA ILE A 466 22.11 -2.91 13.22
C ILE A 466 22.42 -2.76 14.70
N VAL A 467 22.75 -3.86 15.37
CA VAL A 467 23.12 -3.81 16.80
C VAL A 467 24.64 -3.76 16.92
N ARG A 468 25.17 -2.59 17.29
CA ARG A 468 26.59 -2.36 17.49
C ARG A 468 26.88 -2.07 18.96
N GLN A 469 27.61 -2.94 19.62
CA GLN A 469 27.96 -2.78 21.06
C GLN A 469 26.73 -2.48 21.95
N GLY A 470 25.60 -3.15 21.69
CA GLY A 470 24.34 -2.93 22.41
C GLY A 470 23.51 -1.72 21.96
N PHE A 471 24.03 -0.86 21.09
CA PHE A 471 23.28 0.26 20.51
C PHE A 471 22.48 -0.21 19.29
N LYS A 472 21.19 0.13 19.26
CA LYS A 472 20.30 -0.10 18.11
C LYS A 472 20.47 1.05 17.12
N LEU A 473 21.06 0.76 15.96
CA LEU A 473 21.31 1.74 14.89
C LEU A 473 20.29 1.54 13.78
N SER A 474 19.62 2.61 13.38
CA SER A 474 18.74 2.60 12.23
C SER A 474 19.54 2.70 10.92
N PRO A 475 19.45 1.71 10.01
CA PRO A 475 20.04 1.81 8.68
C PRO A 475 19.59 3.07 7.92
N TYR A 476 18.36 3.49 8.11
CA TYR A 476 17.79 4.66 7.44
C TYR A 476 18.53 5.97 7.75
N GLN A 477 19.04 6.13 8.98
CA GLN A 477 19.81 7.31 9.32
C GLN A 477 21.12 7.41 8.52
N ILE A 478 21.69 6.26 8.18
CA ILE A 478 22.89 6.16 7.36
C ILE A 478 22.54 6.38 5.89
N GLU A 479 21.51 5.68 5.41
CA GLU A 479 21.02 5.75 4.03
C GLU A 479 20.60 7.18 3.65
N ASP A 480 19.96 7.90 4.57
CA ASP A 480 19.56 9.31 4.36
C ASP A 480 20.75 10.21 4.09
N VAL A 481 21.82 10.05 4.83
CA VAL A 481 23.05 10.85 4.62
C VAL A 481 23.71 10.46 3.30
N VAL A 482 23.87 9.15 3.04
CA VAL A 482 24.55 8.65 1.83
C VAL A 482 23.79 9.03 0.57
N SER A 483 22.46 8.98 0.59
CA SER A 483 21.61 9.33 -0.57
C SER A 483 21.69 10.81 -0.97
N THR A 484 22.18 11.71 -0.09
CA THR A 484 22.39 13.12 -0.45
C THR A 484 23.58 13.35 -1.38
N HIS A 485 24.43 12.34 -1.58
CA HIS A 485 25.57 12.46 -2.47
C HIS A 485 25.15 12.41 -3.94
N SER A 486 25.59 13.39 -4.74
CA SER A 486 25.15 13.58 -6.14
C SER A 486 25.37 12.38 -7.05
N GLY A 487 26.40 11.56 -6.80
CA GLY A 487 26.77 10.39 -7.60
C GLY A 487 25.99 9.13 -7.25
N ILE A 488 25.23 9.11 -6.15
CA ILE A 488 24.50 7.93 -5.70
C ILE A 488 23.14 7.84 -6.39
N LYS A 489 22.84 6.66 -6.92
CA LYS A 489 21.54 6.31 -7.47
C LYS A 489 20.67 5.62 -6.43
N GLU A 490 21.23 4.61 -5.74
CA GLU A 490 20.57 3.84 -4.67
C GLU A 490 21.62 3.48 -3.62
N CYS A 491 21.21 3.39 -2.35
CA CYS A 491 22.09 2.94 -1.27
C CYS A 491 21.30 2.25 -0.16
N PHE A 492 21.93 1.20 0.43
CA PHE A 492 21.36 0.46 1.55
C PHE A 492 22.43 0.06 2.55
N ALA A 493 22.11 0.26 3.84
CA ALA A 493 22.96 -0.12 4.95
C ALA A 493 22.55 -1.48 5.52
N VAL A 494 23.52 -2.36 5.76
CA VAL A 494 23.34 -3.64 6.45
C VAL A 494 24.37 -3.79 7.57
N GLY A 495 24.04 -4.61 8.58
CA GLY A 495 24.99 -5.00 9.61
C GLY A 495 25.88 -6.15 9.14
N VAL A 496 27.19 -5.99 9.26
CA VAL A 496 28.15 -7.04 8.96
C VAL A 496 29.00 -7.38 10.17
N PRO A 497 29.48 -8.64 10.32
CA PRO A 497 30.31 -9.03 11.44
C PRO A 497 31.61 -8.23 11.50
N ASP A 498 32.03 -7.85 12.71
CA ASP A 498 33.30 -7.18 12.99
C ASP A 498 34.00 -7.81 14.20
N GLN A 499 35.34 -7.83 14.18
CA GLN A 499 36.12 -8.47 15.23
C GLN A 499 36.17 -7.67 16.55
N ILE A 500 35.94 -6.36 16.48
CA ILE A 500 36.02 -5.44 17.62
C ILE A 500 34.62 -5.06 18.11
N ASP A 501 33.75 -4.70 17.19
CA ASP A 501 32.45 -4.09 17.47
C ASP A 501 31.28 -5.09 17.34
N GLU A 502 31.55 -6.38 17.17
CA GLU A 502 30.59 -7.47 16.91
C GLU A 502 29.86 -7.30 15.58
N THR A 503 29.22 -6.16 15.39
CA THR A 503 28.52 -5.80 14.14
C THR A 503 28.76 -4.32 13.84
N VAL A 504 29.05 -4.02 12.58
CA VAL A 504 29.23 -2.65 12.10
C VAL A 504 28.39 -2.38 10.85
N PRO A 505 28.00 -1.13 10.59
CA PRO A 505 27.33 -0.79 9.34
C PRO A 505 28.23 -0.96 8.12
N MET A 506 27.68 -1.51 7.05
CA MET A 506 28.24 -1.55 5.70
C MET A 506 27.24 -0.94 4.73
N ILE A 507 27.71 -0.12 3.79
CA ILE A 507 26.91 0.47 2.72
C ILE A 507 27.15 -0.28 1.41
N PHE A 508 26.04 -0.72 0.80
CA PHE A 508 25.97 -1.06 -0.62
C PHE A 508 25.35 0.11 -1.37
N TYR A 509 25.93 0.47 -2.52
CA TYR A 509 25.42 1.57 -3.32
C TYR A 509 25.56 1.30 -4.82
N THR A 510 24.69 1.93 -5.62
CA THR A 510 24.81 2.00 -7.09
C THR A 510 25.06 3.43 -7.52
N LEU A 511 25.70 3.61 -8.64
CA LEU A 511 26.06 4.93 -9.18
C LEU A 511 25.08 5.38 -10.25
N LYS A 512 24.92 6.69 -10.40
CA LYS A 512 24.31 7.29 -11.58
C LYS A 512 25.25 7.14 -12.78
N ASP A 513 24.69 7.06 -13.99
CA ASP A 513 25.43 6.77 -15.22
C ASP A 513 26.65 7.70 -15.46
N GLU A 514 26.55 8.95 -15.05
CA GLU A 514 27.59 9.99 -15.16
C GLU A 514 28.76 9.86 -14.16
N TYR A 515 28.67 8.89 -13.23
CA TYR A 515 29.67 8.62 -12.21
C TYR A 515 30.25 7.21 -12.27
N LEU A 516 29.87 6.39 -13.25
CA LEU A 516 30.33 5.00 -13.37
C LEU A 516 31.86 4.87 -13.53
N ASP A 517 32.52 5.87 -14.09
CA ASP A 517 33.98 5.93 -14.26
C ASP A 517 34.70 6.60 -13.08
N LYS A 518 33.98 7.01 -12.01
CA LYS A 518 34.49 7.79 -10.87
C LYS A 518 34.29 7.10 -9.53
N VAL A 519 34.29 5.76 -9.51
CA VAL A 519 33.98 4.97 -8.30
C VAL A 519 34.84 5.40 -7.10
N ASP A 520 36.18 5.51 -7.27
CA ASP A 520 37.11 5.85 -6.19
C ASP A 520 36.90 7.28 -5.67
N GLU A 521 36.54 8.22 -6.54
CA GLU A 521 36.25 9.61 -6.16
C GLU A 521 34.95 9.67 -5.36
N VAL A 522 33.90 8.98 -5.81
CA VAL A 522 32.62 8.91 -5.12
C VAL A 522 32.78 8.23 -3.76
N GLU A 523 33.47 7.08 -3.68
CA GLU A 523 33.70 6.39 -2.41
C GLU A 523 34.44 7.27 -1.41
N SER A 524 35.50 7.97 -1.85
CA SER A 524 36.27 8.88 -0.99
C SER A 524 35.40 10.01 -0.44
N SER A 525 34.57 10.61 -1.28
CA SER A 525 33.66 11.69 -0.86
C SER A 525 32.49 11.19 0.00
N LEU A 526 32.02 9.94 -0.20
CA LEU A 526 31.04 9.31 0.68
C LEU A 526 31.58 9.08 2.08
N ILE A 527 32.82 8.61 2.20
CA ILE A 527 33.49 8.43 3.49
C ILE A 527 33.58 9.78 4.22
N GLU A 528 33.99 10.85 3.53
CA GLU A 528 34.04 12.19 4.11
C GLU A 528 32.65 12.71 4.53
N LEU A 529 31.64 12.49 3.70
CA LEU A 529 30.26 12.85 3.98
C LEU A 529 29.74 12.15 5.24
N CYS A 530 29.95 10.84 5.36
CA CYS A 530 29.55 10.07 6.51
C CYS A 530 30.27 10.53 7.80
N ASN A 531 31.57 10.77 7.73
CA ASN A 531 32.34 11.27 8.87
C ASN A 531 31.90 12.66 9.35
N THR A 532 31.40 13.48 8.43
CA THR A 532 30.99 14.86 8.73
C THR A 532 29.56 14.94 9.28
N ARG A 533 28.65 14.09 8.76
CA ARG A 533 27.22 14.21 9.04
C ARG A 533 26.65 13.16 9.98
N LEU A 534 27.30 12.01 10.15
CA LEU A 534 26.84 10.93 11.01
C LEU A 534 27.49 11.00 12.41
N LYS A 535 26.74 10.53 13.41
CA LYS A 535 27.32 10.25 14.73
C LYS A 535 28.30 9.09 14.60
N GLU A 536 29.33 9.05 15.45
CA GLU A 536 30.44 8.08 15.40
C GLU A 536 29.98 6.61 15.31
N ASN A 537 28.96 6.24 16.05
CA ASN A 537 28.42 4.87 16.05
C ASN A 537 27.67 4.50 14.76
N LEU A 538 27.20 5.47 13.98
CA LEU A 538 26.47 5.28 12.71
C LEU A 538 27.42 5.26 11.49
N ILE A 539 28.69 5.65 11.63
CA ILE A 539 29.61 5.72 10.50
C ILE A 539 29.86 4.31 9.95
N PRO A 540 29.59 4.06 8.66
CA PRO A 540 29.85 2.78 8.03
C PRO A 540 31.34 2.45 8.01
N LYS A 541 31.67 1.19 8.26
CA LYS A 541 33.06 0.73 8.21
C LYS A 541 33.46 0.25 6.81
N TYR A 542 32.48 -0.21 6.02
CA TYR A 542 32.68 -0.77 4.69
C TYR A 542 31.74 -0.12 3.69
N PHE A 543 32.23 0.03 2.45
CA PHE A 543 31.51 0.57 1.31
C PHE A 543 31.74 -0.35 0.11
N GLU A 544 30.66 -0.72 -0.61
CA GLU A 544 30.74 -1.59 -1.78
C GLU A 544 29.80 -1.09 -2.87
N VAL A 545 30.36 -0.85 -4.04
CA VAL A 545 29.57 -0.51 -5.22
C VAL A 545 29.02 -1.78 -5.87
N LEU A 546 27.75 -1.74 -6.27
CA LEU A 546 27.10 -2.78 -7.03
C LEU A 546 26.68 -2.23 -8.40
N ASP A 547 26.71 -3.08 -9.42
CA ASP A 547 26.15 -2.73 -10.75
C ASP A 547 24.63 -2.55 -10.66
N GLU A 548 23.97 -3.41 -9.87
CA GLU A 548 22.53 -3.40 -9.66
C GLU A 548 22.19 -3.91 -8.24
N MET A 549 21.21 -3.27 -7.59
CA MET A 549 20.71 -3.76 -6.29
C MET A 549 19.97 -5.09 -6.46
N PRO A 550 20.09 -6.02 -5.49
CA PRO A 550 19.36 -7.27 -5.55
C PRO A 550 17.87 -7.07 -5.24
N TYR A 551 17.02 -7.74 -6.03
CA TYR A 551 15.58 -7.73 -5.86
C TYR A 551 15.04 -9.13 -5.55
N THR A 552 13.99 -9.16 -4.75
CA THR A 552 13.17 -10.37 -4.53
C THR A 552 12.30 -10.65 -5.77
N SER A 553 11.70 -11.84 -5.84
CA SER A 553 10.73 -12.20 -6.89
C SER A 553 9.54 -11.23 -7.01
N ASN A 554 9.27 -10.46 -5.95
CA ASN A 554 8.18 -9.47 -5.90
C ASN A 554 8.64 -8.03 -6.20
N ASN A 555 9.81 -7.86 -6.83
CA ASN A 555 10.41 -6.56 -7.17
C ASN A 555 10.61 -5.62 -5.97
N LYS A 556 10.93 -6.18 -4.79
CA LYS A 556 11.38 -5.43 -3.62
C LYS A 556 12.86 -5.67 -3.41
N TYR A 557 13.55 -4.72 -2.81
CA TYR A 557 14.96 -4.89 -2.44
C TYR A 557 15.16 -6.10 -1.54
N ASP A 558 16.14 -6.94 -1.88
CA ASP A 558 16.46 -8.16 -1.14
C ASP A 558 17.55 -7.90 -0.09
N PHE A 559 17.13 -7.41 1.08
CA PHE A 559 18.04 -7.11 2.19
C PHE A 559 18.75 -8.34 2.73
N LYS A 560 18.13 -9.54 2.67
CA LYS A 560 18.77 -10.78 3.09
C LYS A 560 19.97 -11.11 2.20
N LYS A 561 19.80 -10.89 0.89
CA LYS A 561 20.90 -11.07 -0.07
C LYS A 561 22.01 -10.06 0.17
N LEU A 562 21.68 -8.79 0.49
CA LEU A 562 22.67 -7.78 0.86
C LEU A 562 23.43 -8.17 2.14
N GLU A 563 22.76 -8.71 3.16
CA GLU A 563 23.42 -9.21 4.37
C GLU A 563 24.38 -10.38 4.09
N ILE A 564 23.98 -11.30 3.18
CA ILE A 564 24.84 -12.41 2.75
C ILE A 564 26.06 -11.86 2.02
N LEU A 565 25.88 -10.98 1.04
CA LEU A 565 26.97 -10.36 0.29
C LEU A 565 27.92 -9.59 1.23
N GLY A 566 27.38 -8.89 2.22
CA GLY A 566 28.19 -8.17 3.20
C GLY A 566 29.04 -9.09 4.07
N LYS A 567 28.50 -10.24 4.49
CA LYS A 567 29.27 -11.26 5.23
C LYS A 567 30.37 -11.85 4.36
N GLU A 568 30.08 -12.21 3.12
CA GLU A 568 31.06 -12.71 2.16
C GLU A 568 32.16 -11.68 1.89
N TYR A 569 31.80 -10.40 1.73
CA TYR A 569 32.76 -9.30 1.58
C TYR A 569 33.75 -9.25 2.73
N VAL A 570 33.24 -9.24 3.97
CA VAL A 570 34.08 -9.18 5.17
C VAL A 570 34.96 -10.44 5.30
N GLU A 571 34.44 -11.62 4.99
CA GLU A 571 35.19 -12.88 5.03
C GLU A 571 36.33 -12.92 4.00
N ASN A 572 36.09 -12.43 2.79
CA ASN A 572 37.09 -12.40 1.72
C ASN A 572 38.14 -11.30 1.95
N ASN A 573 37.78 -10.21 2.65
CA ASN A 573 38.65 -9.08 2.90
C ASN A 573 39.28 -9.08 4.30
N LYS A 574 39.44 -10.23 4.96
CA LYS A 574 40.03 -10.42 6.30
C LYS A 574 41.50 -9.93 6.47
N GLY A 575 41.91 -8.91 5.84
CA GLY A 575 43.21 -8.27 5.92
C GLY A 575 43.25 -6.84 5.41
N TYR A 576 42.18 -6.40 4.79
CA TYR A 576 42.10 -5.08 4.16
C TYR A 576 41.15 -4.17 4.94
N GLN A 577 41.59 -3.71 6.09
CA GLN A 577 40.92 -2.58 6.75
C GLN A 577 41.38 -1.30 6.04
N LYS A 578 40.53 -0.71 5.18
CA LYS A 578 40.63 0.72 4.92
C LYS A 578 40.30 1.43 6.24
N ARG A 579 41.32 1.66 7.07
CA ARG A 579 41.16 2.45 8.30
C ARG A 579 40.80 3.86 7.87
N LEU A 580 39.59 4.29 8.26
CA LEU A 580 39.27 5.70 8.36
C LEU A 580 40.26 6.31 9.35
N THR A 581 41.38 6.82 8.90
CA THR A 581 42.31 7.59 9.73
C THR A 581 41.65 8.91 10.07
N LYS A 582 41.51 9.18 11.39
CA LYS A 582 41.14 10.49 11.93
C LYS A 582 42.06 11.57 11.42
#